data_666593274a3d3d7f93e9d18efda1ec61
#
_entry.id   666593274a3d3d7f93e9d18efda1ec61
#
_cell.length_a   1.000
_cell.length_b   1.000
_cell.length_c   1.000
_cell.angle_alpha   90.00
_cell.angle_beta   90.00
_cell.angle_gamma   90.00
#
_symmetry.space_group_name_H-M   'P 1'
#
loop_
_entity.id
_entity.type
_entity.pdbx_description
1 polymer ?
#
loop_
_entity_poly.entity_id
_entity_poly.type
_entity_poly.pdbx_seq_one_letter_code
_entity_poly.pdbx_strand_id
1 'polypeptide(L)'
;MKFLVIRKPRVSGALVATGKAIREHKEGALNAVKQKTLDCIYAVPGGGGSVAIANADTIEQLNENLMNTPLFLFSEFEIRPLTDYAKYMDGVATALEKQGR
;
A
#
# COMPACT_ATOMS: atom_id res chain seq x y z
N MET A 1 -5.92 11.33 -1.22
CA MET A 1 -4.58 11.01 -1.74
C MET A 1 -4.45 9.52 -1.98
N LYS A 2 -3.68 9.15 -2.96
CA LYS A 2 -3.42 7.74 -3.27
C LYS A 2 -2.00 7.37 -2.86
N PHE A 3 -1.85 6.14 -2.37
CA PHE A 3 -0.57 5.59 -1.94
C PHE A 3 -0.39 4.19 -2.52
N LEU A 4 0.81 3.92 -3.04
CA LEU A 4 1.22 2.55 -3.32
C LEU A 4 1.68 1.92 -2.01
N VAL A 5 1.09 0.79 -1.65
CA VAL A 5 1.44 0.06 -0.44
C VAL A 5 1.96 -1.31 -0.84
N ILE A 6 3.22 -1.58 -0.54
CA ILE A 6 3.85 -2.87 -0.77
C ILE A 6 4.03 -3.52 0.59
N ARG A 7 3.39 -4.67 0.78
CA ARG A 7 3.52 -5.46 2.01
C ARG A 7 4.43 -6.66 1.75
N LYS A 8 5.40 -6.84 2.61
CA LYS A 8 6.27 -8.01 2.62
C LYS A 8 6.10 -8.73 3.95
N PRO A 9 6.07 -10.08 3.97
CA PRO A 9 6.05 -10.81 5.24
C PRO A 9 7.33 -10.51 6.01
N ARG A 10 7.15 -10.24 7.31
CA ARG A 10 8.29 -10.17 8.22
C ARG A 10 8.57 -11.59 8.71
N VAL A 11 9.76 -12.08 8.41
CA VAL A 11 10.23 -13.35 8.94
C VAL A 11 11.12 -13.04 10.13
N SER A 12 10.59 -13.23 11.35
CA SER A 12 11.42 -13.12 12.55
C SER A 12 11.05 -14.25 13.50
N GLY A 13 12.01 -15.14 13.70
CA GLY A 13 12.06 -16.14 14.76
C GLY A 13 10.75 -16.87 15.06
N ALA A 14 10.05 -16.46 16.09
CA ALA A 14 8.86 -17.14 16.58
C ALA A 14 7.53 -16.55 16.06
N LEU A 15 7.57 -15.47 15.28
CA LEU A 15 6.35 -14.81 14.80
C LEU A 15 5.93 -15.40 13.47
N VAL A 16 5.01 -16.36 13.53
CA VAL A 16 4.39 -16.95 12.33
C VAL A 16 2.91 -16.62 12.37
N ALA A 17 2.41 -16.02 11.30
CA ALA A 17 1.00 -15.72 11.16
C ALA A 17 0.18 -17.03 11.08
N THR A 18 -0.95 -17.07 11.77
CA THR A 18 -1.86 -18.22 11.71
C THR A 18 -2.70 -18.19 10.45
N GLY A 19 -3.21 -19.35 10.03
CA GLY A 19 -4.15 -19.42 8.92
C GLY A 19 -5.39 -18.56 9.17
N LYS A 20 -5.87 -18.49 10.42
CA LYS A 20 -6.99 -17.65 10.81
C LYS A 20 -6.69 -16.16 10.58
N ALA A 21 -5.52 -15.68 11.00
CA ALA A 21 -5.12 -14.28 10.81
C ALA A 21 -5.00 -13.94 9.34
N ILE A 22 -4.45 -14.85 8.52
CA ILE A 22 -4.35 -14.66 7.08
C ILE A 22 -5.73 -14.54 6.43
N ARG A 23 -6.67 -15.41 6.83
CA ARG A 23 -8.04 -15.35 6.29
C ARG A 23 -8.76 -14.06 6.70
N GLU A 24 -8.60 -13.64 7.94
CA GLU A 24 -9.18 -12.37 8.42
C GLU A 24 -8.58 -11.17 7.69
N HIS A 25 -7.28 -11.18 7.44
CA HIS A 25 -6.60 -10.14 6.68
C HIS A 25 -7.14 -10.07 5.25
N LYS A 26 -7.31 -11.21 4.60
CA LYS A 26 -7.90 -11.29 3.25
C LYS A 26 -9.30 -10.68 3.24
N GLU A 27 -10.16 -11.07 4.16
CA GLU A 27 -11.53 -10.53 4.23
C GLU A 27 -11.53 -9.02 4.46
N GLY A 28 -10.67 -8.52 5.33
CA GLY A 28 -10.53 -7.08 5.56
C GLY A 28 -10.07 -6.33 4.32
N ALA A 29 -9.12 -6.89 3.57
CA ALA A 29 -8.62 -6.29 2.34
C ALA A 29 -9.70 -6.24 1.25
N LEU A 30 -10.47 -7.32 1.07
CA LEU A 30 -11.56 -7.36 0.11
C LEU A 30 -12.67 -6.37 0.49
N ASN A 31 -12.96 -6.25 1.77
CA ASN A 31 -13.92 -5.26 2.26
C ASN A 31 -13.43 -3.83 2.00
N ALA A 32 -12.14 -3.57 2.20
CA ALA A 32 -11.54 -2.27 1.93
C ALA A 32 -11.66 -1.88 0.44
N VAL A 33 -11.54 -2.84 -0.46
CA VAL A 33 -11.78 -2.61 -1.89
C VAL A 33 -13.24 -2.25 -2.15
N LYS A 34 -14.19 -2.94 -1.51
CA LYS A 34 -15.61 -2.60 -1.63
C LYS A 34 -15.92 -1.21 -1.13
N GLN A 35 -15.29 -0.79 -0.05
CA GLN A 35 -15.52 0.52 0.58
C GLN A 35 -14.67 1.64 -0.02
N LYS A 36 -13.86 1.36 -1.04
CA LYS A 36 -12.96 2.32 -1.70
C LYS A 36 -11.83 2.86 -0.82
N THR A 37 -11.54 2.22 0.29
CA THR A 37 -10.33 2.48 1.07
C THR A 37 -9.09 1.95 0.34
N LEU A 38 -9.28 0.89 -0.44
CA LEU A 38 -8.32 0.42 -1.45
C LEU A 38 -8.97 0.51 -2.83
N ASP A 39 -8.21 0.95 -3.83
CA ASP A 39 -8.63 0.83 -5.23
C ASP A 39 -8.50 -0.61 -5.72
N CYS A 40 -7.43 -1.27 -5.33
CA CYS A 40 -7.11 -2.63 -5.74
C CYS A 40 -6.09 -3.24 -4.80
N ILE A 41 -6.01 -4.56 -4.82
CA ILE A 41 -4.97 -5.31 -4.11
C ILE A 41 -4.64 -6.58 -4.91
N TYR A 42 -3.35 -6.89 -5.01
CA TYR A 42 -2.85 -8.08 -5.69
C TYR A 42 -1.80 -8.76 -4.85
N ALA A 43 -1.75 -10.08 -4.90
CA ALA A 43 -0.70 -10.85 -4.26
C ALA A 43 0.55 -10.89 -5.16
N VAL A 44 1.72 -10.94 -4.51
CA VAL A 44 2.99 -11.19 -5.18
C VAL A 44 3.36 -12.65 -4.90
N PRO A 45 3.28 -13.56 -5.89
CA PRO A 45 3.56 -14.98 -5.68
C PRO A 45 5.02 -15.20 -5.25
N GLY A 46 5.22 -16.23 -4.47
CA GLY A 46 6.55 -16.66 -4.03
C GLY A 46 7.04 -16.01 -2.75
N GLY A 47 6.50 -14.87 -2.36
CA GLY A 47 6.94 -14.17 -1.16
C GLY A 47 5.86 -13.94 -0.11
N GLY A 48 4.61 -14.26 -0.43
CA GLY A 48 3.49 -14.03 0.50
C GLY A 48 3.14 -12.56 0.69
N GLY A 49 3.69 -11.66 -0.12
CA GLY A 49 3.44 -10.23 -0.04
C GLY A 49 2.29 -9.78 -0.92
N SER A 50 2.04 -8.49 -0.91
CA SER A 50 0.99 -7.88 -1.71
C SER A 50 1.35 -6.49 -2.17
N VAL A 51 0.67 -6.01 -3.20
CA VAL A 51 0.71 -4.61 -3.65
C VAL A 51 -0.72 -4.09 -3.69
N ALA A 52 -0.91 -2.88 -3.23
CA ALA A 52 -2.23 -2.25 -3.19
C ALA A 52 -2.11 -0.77 -3.50
N ILE A 53 -3.21 -0.19 -4.01
CA ILE A 53 -3.37 1.26 -4.09
C ILE A 53 -4.37 1.64 -3.02
N ALA A 54 -3.93 2.43 -2.05
CA ALA A 54 -4.75 2.85 -0.92
C ALA A 54 -5.17 4.30 -1.05
N ASN A 55 -6.36 4.61 -0.55
CA ASN A 55 -6.88 5.97 -0.45
C ASN A 55 -6.88 6.39 1.01
N ALA A 56 -6.33 7.55 1.30
CA ALA A 56 -6.35 8.16 2.63
C ALA A 56 -6.16 9.66 2.47
N ASP A 57 -6.66 10.44 3.42
CA ASP A 57 -6.50 11.89 3.39
C ASP A 57 -5.09 12.31 3.78
N THR A 58 -4.46 11.55 4.67
CA THR A 58 -3.11 11.81 5.17
C THR A 58 -2.33 10.51 5.30
N ILE A 59 -1.00 10.63 5.39
CA ILE A 59 -0.16 9.46 5.66
C ILE A 59 -0.43 8.89 7.06
N GLU A 60 -0.78 9.73 8.01
CA GLU A 60 -1.12 9.31 9.37
C GLU A 60 -2.37 8.41 9.37
N GLN A 61 -3.39 8.79 8.60
CA GLN A 61 -4.59 7.98 8.46
C GLN A 61 -4.28 6.64 7.81
N LEU A 62 -3.45 6.62 6.77
CA LEU A 62 -3.02 5.37 6.14
C LEU A 62 -2.31 4.48 7.14
N ASN A 63 -1.37 5.03 7.91
CA ASN A 63 -0.63 4.28 8.91
C ASN A 63 -1.57 3.68 9.97
N GLU A 64 -2.54 4.47 10.44
CA GLU A 64 -3.54 3.99 11.39
C GLU A 64 -4.35 2.82 10.81
N ASN A 65 -4.77 2.94 9.55
CA ASN A 65 -5.50 1.87 8.88
C ASN A 65 -4.66 0.58 8.79
N LEU A 66 -3.37 0.71 8.47
CA LEU A 66 -2.46 -0.44 8.39
C LEU A 66 -2.22 -1.08 9.74
N MET A 67 -2.09 -0.27 10.81
CA MET A 67 -1.89 -0.77 12.17
C MET A 67 -3.07 -1.59 12.68
N ASN A 68 -4.25 -1.38 12.13
CA ASN A 68 -5.46 -2.11 12.50
C ASN A 68 -5.65 -3.41 11.70
N THR A 69 -4.71 -3.77 10.83
CA THR A 69 -4.83 -5.01 10.06
C THR A 69 -4.28 -6.20 10.84
N PRO A 70 -4.86 -7.41 10.68
CA PRO A 70 -4.43 -8.60 11.43
C PRO A 70 -2.96 -8.99 11.21
N LEU A 71 -2.39 -8.68 10.05
CA LEU A 71 -1.00 -9.04 9.73
C LEU A 71 0.00 -7.92 9.98
N PHE A 72 -0.39 -6.83 10.65
CA PHE A 72 0.51 -5.68 10.83
C PHE A 72 1.85 -6.09 11.48
N LEU A 73 1.81 -6.85 12.57
CA LEU A 73 3.02 -7.28 13.28
C LEU A 73 3.86 -8.30 12.52
N PHE A 74 3.28 -8.92 11.50
CA PHE A 74 3.94 -9.93 10.66
C PHE A 74 4.39 -9.36 9.33
N SER A 75 4.35 -8.05 9.17
CA SER A 75 4.54 -7.39 7.87
C SER A 75 5.53 -6.26 7.96
N GLU A 76 6.24 -6.05 6.84
CA GLU A 76 6.97 -4.82 6.55
C GLU A 76 6.24 -4.12 5.42
N PHE A 77 6.10 -2.79 5.53
CA PHE A 77 5.42 -2.00 4.53
C PHE A 77 6.37 -1.02 3.88
N GLU A 78 6.30 -0.94 2.56
CA GLU A 78 6.88 0.15 1.79
C GLU A 78 5.72 0.98 1.25
N ILE A 79 5.72 2.27 1.56
CA ILE A 79 4.64 3.18 1.22
C ILE A 79 5.19 4.29 0.35
N ARG A 80 4.56 4.51 -0.81
CA ARG A 80 4.93 5.56 -1.73
C ARG A 80 3.71 6.42 -2.06
N PRO A 81 3.76 7.74 -1.85
CA PRO A 81 2.68 8.62 -2.28
C PRO A 81 2.64 8.66 -3.81
N LEU A 82 1.44 8.73 -4.34
CA LEU A 82 1.19 8.79 -5.77
C LEU A 82 0.57 10.13 -6.12
N THR A 83 0.89 10.66 -7.30
CA THR A 83 0.30 11.90 -7.80
C THR A 83 -0.22 11.68 -9.22
N ASP A 84 -0.95 12.67 -9.73
CA ASP A 84 -1.47 12.63 -11.08
C ASP A 84 -0.34 12.59 -12.10
N TYR A 85 -0.35 11.59 -12.99
CA TYR A 85 0.72 11.37 -13.95
C TYR A 85 0.88 12.54 -14.90
N ALA A 86 -0.21 13.04 -15.50
CA ALA A 86 -0.16 14.12 -16.47
C ALA A 86 0.39 15.40 -15.85
N LYS A 87 -0.11 15.78 -14.67
CA LYS A 87 0.37 16.96 -13.96
C LYS A 87 1.84 16.86 -13.60
N TYR A 88 2.26 15.70 -13.13
CA TYR A 88 3.66 15.47 -12.78
C TYR A 88 4.55 15.62 -14.02
N MET A 89 4.19 14.99 -15.13
CA MET A 89 4.99 15.05 -16.37
C MET A 89 5.01 16.46 -16.96
N ASP A 90 3.90 17.17 -16.91
CA ASP A 90 3.86 18.58 -17.34
C ASP A 90 4.79 19.45 -16.47
N GLY A 91 4.82 19.20 -15.16
CA GLY A 91 5.74 19.88 -14.25
C GLY A 91 7.21 19.61 -14.57
N VAL A 92 7.55 18.36 -14.90
CA VAL A 92 8.91 17.98 -15.32
C VAL A 92 9.27 18.69 -16.60
N ALA A 93 8.38 18.68 -17.61
CA ALA A 93 8.61 19.36 -18.88
C ALA A 93 8.84 20.86 -18.67
N THR A 94 8.00 21.51 -17.86
CA THR A 94 8.14 22.94 -17.55
C THR A 94 9.48 23.24 -16.86
N ALA A 95 9.90 22.40 -15.92
CA ALA A 95 11.17 22.57 -15.25
C ALA A 95 12.37 22.47 -16.21
N LEU A 96 12.31 21.51 -17.14
CA LEU A 96 13.36 21.35 -18.17
C LEU A 96 13.38 22.53 -19.13
N GLU A 97 12.22 23.00 -19.60
CA GLU A 97 12.11 24.16 -20.48
C GLU A 97 12.70 25.41 -19.85
N LYS A 98 12.48 25.64 -18.55
CA LYS A 98 13.09 26.75 -17.81
C LYS A 98 14.61 26.67 -17.77
N GLN A 99 15.17 25.47 -17.92
CA GLN A 99 16.61 25.25 -17.99
C GLN A 99 17.14 25.29 -19.43
N GLY A 100 16.30 25.61 -20.42
CA GLY A 100 16.66 25.63 -21.82
C GLY A 100 16.75 24.26 -22.49
N ARG A 101 16.03 23.29 -21.98
CA ARG A 101 16.05 21.91 -22.47
C ARG A 101 14.75 21.51 -23.16
#